data_72fb9158abf3533fc2c43f21f61c827f
#
_entry.id   72fb9158abf3533fc2c43f21f61c827f
#
_cell.length_a   1.000
_cell.length_b   1.000
_cell.length_c   1.000
_cell.angle_alpha   90.00
_cell.angle_beta   90.00
_cell.angle_gamma   90.00
#
_symmetry.space_group_name_H-M   'P 1'
#
loop_
_entity.id
_entity.type
_entity.pdbx_description
1 polymer ?
#
loop_
_entity_poly.entity_id
_entity_poly.type
_entity_poly.pdbx_seq_one_letter_code
_entity_poly.pdbx_strand_id
1 'polypeptide(L)'
;MPVYAIVFGAALSALGLVAYLDPAPLGVGKDGLPATPGHPSAMAPLGTGVLLVLAGLASLAAPGARKHAMHAAAVVGLLGVIGGIVPAALRGFAVEQVAVKVGLGMTVLSGVFLFLCVRSFIAARKAREAAAAAPVG
;
A
#
# COMPACT_ATOMS: atom_id res chain seq x y z
N MET A 1 2.08 13.61 -5.30
CA MET A 1 1.46 12.62 -4.40
C MET A 1 0.45 11.70 -5.05
N PRO A 2 -0.55 12.14 -5.84
CA PRO A 2 -1.49 11.19 -6.45
C PRO A 2 -0.83 10.15 -7.36
N VAL A 3 0.24 10.51 -8.06
CA VAL A 3 1.01 9.59 -8.89
C VAL A 3 1.62 8.45 -8.05
N TYR A 4 2.15 8.75 -6.86
CA TYR A 4 2.68 7.71 -5.97
C TYR A 4 1.59 6.74 -5.51
N ALA A 5 0.38 7.23 -5.19
CA ALA A 5 -0.74 6.37 -4.85
C ALA A 5 -1.10 5.40 -5.99
N ILE A 6 -1.06 5.87 -7.24
CA ILE A 6 -1.31 5.04 -8.43
C ILE A 6 -0.18 4.01 -8.61
N VAL A 7 1.08 4.43 -8.54
CA VAL A 7 2.24 3.54 -8.74
C VAL A 7 2.30 2.44 -7.66
N PHE A 8 2.22 2.82 -6.38
CA PHE A 8 2.23 1.84 -5.29
C PHE A 8 0.97 0.99 -5.27
N GLY A 9 -0.18 1.56 -5.62
CA GLY A 9 -1.42 0.81 -5.77
C GLY A 9 -1.35 -0.21 -6.90
N ALA A 10 -0.78 0.14 -8.05
CA ALA A 10 -0.56 -0.79 -9.16
C ALA A 10 0.43 -1.91 -8.76
N ALA A 11 1.52 -1.59 -8.06
CA ALA A 11 2.48 -2.57 -7.58
C ALA A 11 1.85 -3.57 -6.59
N LEU A 12 1.03 -3.08 -5.64
CA LEU A 12 0.29 -3.92 -4.70
C LEU A 12 -0.76 -4.79 -5.40
N SER A 13 -1.46 -4.23 -6.39
CA SER A 13 -2.43 -4.98 -7.20
C SER A 13 -1.74 -6.09 -7.99
N ALA A 14 -0.58 -5.80 -8.59
CA ALA A 14 0.21 -6.80 -9.31
C ALA A 14 0.70 -7.91 -8.37
N LEU A 15 1.21 -7.55 -7.18
CA LEU A 15 1.63 -8.52 -6.17
C LEU A 15 0.46 -9.44 -5.75
N GLY A 16 -0.71 -8.87 -5.48
CA GLY A 16 -1.90 -9.65 -5.14
C GLY A 16 -2.38 -10.54 -6.28
N LEU A 17 -2.35 -10.03 -7.51
CA LEU A 17 -2.76 -10.77 -8.70
C LEU A 17 -1.83 -11.96 -8.97
N VAL A 18 -0.51 -11.76 -8.92
CA VAL A 18 0.47 -12.85 -9.07
C VAL A 18 0.28 -13.89 -7.98
N ALA A 19 0.13 -13.45 -6.72
CA ALA A 19 -0.09 -14.38 -5.60
C ALA A 19 -1.40 -15.16 -5.71
N TYR A 20 -2.40 -14.60 -6.41
CA TYR A 20 -3.70 -15.25 -6.62
C TYR A 20 -3.67 -16.25 -7.79
N LEU A 21 -3.07 -15.86 -8.91
CA LEU A 21 -3.07 -16.66 -10.14
C LEU A 21 -1.99 -17.72 -10.17
N ASP A 22 -0.78 -17.37 -9.76
CA ASP A 22 0.38 -18.27 -9.75
C ASP A 22 1.25 -18.02 -8.52
N PRO A 23 0.89 -18.58 -7.36
CA PRO A 23 1.65 -18.42 -6.14
C PRO A 23 2.93 -19.27 -6.09
N ALA A 24 3.10 -20.24 -6.98
CA ALA A 24 4.22 -21.19 -6.96
C ALA A 24 5.62 -20.52 -6.94
N PRO A 25 5.90 -19.45 -7.72
CA PRO A 25 7.18 -18.74 -7.64
C PRO A 25 7.41 -18.01 -6.32
N LEU A 26 6.34 -17.72 -5.57
CA LEU A 26 6.40 -16.97 -4.31
C LEU A 26 6.70 -17.85 -3.10
N GLY A 27 6.49 -19.17 -3.18
CA GLY A 27 6.83 -20.09 -2.11
C GLY A 27 5.83 -21.22 -1.88
N VAL A 28 5.84 -21.75 -0.66
CA VAL A 28 4.99 -22.87 -0.24
C VAL A 28 3.75 -22.41 0.50
N GLY A 29 2.73 -23.27 0.53
CA GLY A 29 1.53 -23.11 1.34
C GLY A 29 1.81 -23.33 2.83
N LYS A 30 0.74 -23.28 3.64
CA LYS A 30 0.81 -23.51 5.08
C LYS A 30 1.36 -24.89 5.46
N ASP A 31 1.12 -25.87 4.61
CA ASP A 31 1.46 -27.28 4.85
C ASP A 31 2.83 -27.66 4.27
N GLY A 32 3.64 -26.69 3.83
CA GLY A 32 4.93 -26.92 3.18
C GLY A 32 4.84 -27.48 1.75
N LEU A 33 3.62 -27.66 1.23
CA LEU A 33 3.36 -28.08 -0.13
C LEU A 33 3.35 -26.86 -1.08
N PRO A 34 3.48 -27.05 -2.41
CA PRO A 34 3.33 -25.96 -3.37
C PRO A 34 2.02 -25.21 -3.14
N ALA A 35 2.10 -23.88 -3.13
CA ALA A 35 0.93 -23.06 -2.90
C ALA A 35 -0.08 -23.21 -4.06
N THR A 36 -1.35 -23.31 -3.72
CA THR A 36 -2.44 -23.44 -4.69
C THR A 36 -2.98 -22.06 -5.10
N PRO A 37 -3.35 -21.87 -6.38
CA PRO A 37 -4.02 -20.65 -6.85
C PRO A 37 -5.33 -20.38 -6.11
N GLY A 38 -5.78 -19.13 -6.11
CA GLY A 38 -7.08 -18.75 -5.56
C GLY A 38 -7.12 -18.58 -4.03
N HIS A 39 -5.98 -18.47 -3.37
CA HIS A 39 -5.96 -18.34 -1.91
C HIS A 39 -6.45 -16.96 -1.45
N PRO A 40 -7.39 -16.87 -0.47
CA PRO A 40 -7.99 -15.60 -0.02
C PRO A 40 -6.99 -14.57 0.48
N SER A 41 -5.83 -14.98 1.01
CA SER A 41 -4.80 -14.06 1.49
C SER A 41 -4.21 -13.14 0.42
N ALA A 42 -4.27 -13.55 -0.86
CA ALA A 42 -3.83 -12.74 -1.98
C ALA A 42 -4.79 -11.55 -2.28
N MET A 43 -6.02 -11.62 -1.81
CA MET A 43 -7.01 -10.55 -2.00
C MET A 43 -6.67 -9.28 -1.19
N ALA A 44 -5.95 -9.41 -0.07
CA ALA A 44 -5.61 -8.26 0.77
C ALA A 44 -4.72 -7.23 0.05
N PRO A 45 -3.56 -7.59 -0.54
CA PRO A 45 -2.76 -6.63 -1.29
C PRO A 45 -3.46 -6.16 -2.57
N LEU A 46 -4.24 -7.02 -3.23
CA LEU A 46 -5.02 -6.63 -4.41
C LEU A 46 -6.05 -5.55 -4.04
N GLY A 47 -6.86 -5.77 -3.00
CA GLY A 47 -7.86 -4.80 -2.54
C GLY A 47 -7.24 -3.49 -2.09
N THR A 48 -6.16 -3.54 -1.29
CA THR A 48 -5.41 -2.36 -0.87
C THR A 48 -4.85 -1.59 -2.07
N GLY A 49 -4.30 -2.29 -3.05
CA GLY A 49 -3.76 -1.70 -4.27
C GLY A 49 -4.83 -0.98 -5.09
N VAL A 50 -5.96 -1.62 -5.33
CA VAL A 50 -7.10 -1.01 -6.05
C VAL A 50 -7.59 0.25 -5.35
N LEU A 51 -7.75 0.22 -4.03
CA LEU A 51 -8.18 1.40 -3.26
C LEU A 51 -7.18 2.56 -3.38
N LEU A 52 -5.87 2.28 -3.37
CA LEU A 52 -4.85 3.31 -3.58
C LEU A 52 -4.89 3.90 -4.99
N VAL A 53 -5.08 3.07 -6.01
CA VAL A 53 -5.26 3.55 -7.40
C VAL A 53 -6.48 4.45 -7.50
N LEU A 54 -7.62 4.03 -6.96
CA LEU A 54 -8.84 4.83 -6.99
C LEU A 54 -8.68 6.16 -6.25
N ALA A 55 -8.05 6.16 -5.08
CA ALA A 55 -7.76 7.39 -4.34
C ALA A 55 -6.81 8.32 -5.11
N GLY A 56 -5.80 7.77 -5.78
CA GLY A 56 -4.90 8.52 -6.65
C GLY A 56 -5.62 9.15 -7.83
N LEU A 57 -6.45 8.40 -8.53
CA LEU A 57 -7.26 8.88 -9.66
C LEU A 57 -8.27 9.94 -9.23
N ALA A 58 -8.99 9.72 -8.13
CA ALA A 58 -9.91 10.70 -7.56
C ALA A 58 -9.21 12.01 -7.19
N SER A 59 -7.99 11.92 -6.67
CA SER A 59 -7.14 13.08 -6.35
C SER A 59 -6.69 13.86 -7.58
N LEU A 60 -6.55 13.21 -8.74
CA LEU A 60 -6.23 13.86 -10.02
C LEU A 60 -7.46 14.49 -10.67
N ALA A 61 -8.58 13.76 -10.65
CA ALA A 61 -9.82 14.17 -11.31
C ALA A 61 -10.53 15.34 -10.60
N ALA A 62 -10.42 15.42 -9.28
CA ALA A 62 -11.13 16.41 -8.47
C ALA A 62 -10.18 17.16 -7.52
N PRO A 63 -9.61 18.32 -7.94
CA PRO A 63 -8.69 19.10 -7.11
C PRO A 63 -9.25 19.47 -5.74
N GLY A 64 -10.55 19.75 -5.63
CA GLY A 64 -11.23 20.03 -4.36
C GLY A 64 -11.29 18.84 -3.41
N ALA A 65 -11.38 17.62 -3.92
CA ALA A 65 -11.39 16.39 -3.15
C ALA A 65 -9.98 15.86 -2.82
N ARG A 66 -8.94 16.45 -3.41
CA ARG A 66 -7.55 15.97 -3.29
C ARG A 66 -7.09 15.78 -1.86
N LYS A 67 -7.43 16.70 -0.95
CA LYS A 67 -7.10 16.60 0.47
C LYS A 67 -7.71 15.34 1.10
N HIS A 68 -8.98 15.11 0.87
CA HIS A 68 -9.70 13.96 1.44
C HIS A 68 -9.25 12.65 0.82
N ALA A 69 -9.07 12.60 -0.51
CA ALA A 69 -8.57 11.43 -1.22
C ALA A 69 -7.18 11.01 -0.74
N MET A 70 -6.28 11.97 -0.47
CA MET A 70 -4.94 11.66 0.03
C MET A 70 -4.92 11.24 1.49
N HIS A 71 -5.85 11.73 2.33
CA HIS A 71 -6.01 11.21 3.68
C HIS A 71 -6.55 9.78 3.67
N ALA A 72 -7.55 9.51 2.84
CA ALA A 72 -8.06 8.15 2.65
C ALA A 72 -6.95 7.19 2.16
N ALA A 73 -6.13 7.62 1.20
CA ALA A 73 -4.99 6.84 0.73
C ALA A 73 -3.98 6.56 1.86
N ALA A 74 -3.70 7.53 2.73
CA ALA A 74 -2.81 7.33 3.87
C ALA A 74 -3.39 6.32 4.89
N VAL A 75 -4.69 6.37 5.15
CA VAL A 75 -5.39 5.39 6.00
C VAL A 75 -5.33 4.00 5.37
N VAL A 76 -5.59 3.87 4.08
CA VAL A 76 -5.49 2.59 3.34
C VAL A 76 -4.06 2.07 3.39
N GLY A 77 -3.04 2.93 3.22
CA GLY A 77 -1.64 2.56 3.36
C GLY A 77 -1.29 2.05 4.77
N LEU A 78 -1.80 2.70 5.81
CA LEU A 78 -1.63 2.26 7.19
C LEU A 78 -2.27 0.88 7.44
N LEU A 79 -3.49 0.68 6.96
CA LEU A 79 -4.17 -0.61 7.03
C LEU A 79 -3.41 -1.69 6.25
N GLY A 80 -2.78 -1.31 5.12
CA GLY A 80 -1.90 -2.18 4.35
C GLY A 80 -0.67 -2.62 5.13
N VAL A 81 -0.03 -1.72 5.89
CA VAL A 81 1.10 -2.07 6.77
C VAL A 81 0.65 -3.08 7.84
N ILE A 82 -0.42 -2.78 8.55
CA ILE A 82 -0.95 -3.63 9.64
C ILE A 82 -1.38 -4.99 9.06
N GLY A 83 -2.19 -4.98 8.00
CA GLY A 83 -2.70 -6.19 7.37
C GLY A 83 -1.61 -7.07 6.77
N GLY A 84 -0.53 -6.48 6.28
CA GLY A 84 0.62 -7.20 5.75
C GLY A 84 1.48 -7.87 6.81
N ILE A 85 1.64 -7.26 7.98
CA ILE A 85 2.47 -7.81 9.06
C ILE A 85 1.75 -8.93 9.85
N VAL A 86 0.43 -8.91 9.89
CA VAL A 86 -0.36 -9.88 10.65
C VAL A 86 -0.09 -11.33 10.21
N PRO A 87 -0.09 -11.71 8.93
CA PRO A 87 0.23 -13.07 8.50
C PRO A 87 1.63 -13.52 8.93
N ALA A 88 2.60 -12.61 8.88
CA ALA A 88 3.97 -12.89 9.29
C ALA A 88 4.06 -13.14 10.80
N ALA A 89 3.42 -12.28 11.60
CA ALA A 89 3.40 -12.43 13.06
C ALA A 89 2.72 -13.72 13.52
N LEU A 90 1.57 -14.07 12.90
CA LEU A 90 0.82 -15.29 13.25
C LEU A 90 1.52 -16.57 12.82
N ARG A 91 2.43 -16.52 11.85
CA ARG A 91 3.16 -17.68 11.31
C ARG A 91 4.63 -17.71 11.68
N GLY A 92 5.05 -16.95 12.69
CA GLY A 92 6.42 -16.93 13.20
C GLY A 92 7.45 -16.49 12.16
N PHE A 93 7.09 -15.61 11.22
CA PHE A 93 7.95 -15.10 10.15
C PHE A 93 8.54 -16.20 9.25
N ALA A 94 7.80 -17.30 9.03
CA ALA A 94 8.19 -18.37 8.11
C ALA A 94 8.19 -17.86 6.66
N VAL A 95 9.33 -17.33 6.23
CA VAL A 95 9.49 -16.66 4.92
C VAL A 95 9.36 -17.57 3.71
N GLU A 96 9.39 -18.89 3.90
CA GLU A 96 9.11 -19.85 2.83
C GLU A 96 7.63 -19.81 2.41
N GLN A 97 6.74 -19.40 3.30
CA GLN A 97 5.30 -19.37 3.03
C GLN A 97 4.91 -18.16 2.19
N VAL A 98 4.11 -18.41 1.14
CA VAL A 98 3.59 -17.36 0.23
C VAL A 98 2.89 -16.25 1.00
N ALA A 99 2.04 -16.59 1.98
CA ALA A 99 1.30 -15.59 2.74
C ALA A 99 2.21 -14.65 3.54
N VAL A 100 3.35 -15.14 4.05
CA VAL A 100 4.34 -14.33 4.76
C VAL A 100 5.08 -13.42 3.79
N LYS A 101 5.54 -13.94 2.65
CA LYS A 101 6.23 -13.13 1.61
C LYS A 101 5.31 -12.03 1.06
N VAL A 102 4.09 -12.38 0.70
CA VAL A 102 3.10 -11.43 0.18
C VAL A 102 2.74 -10.39 1.24
N GLY A 103 2.55 -10.81 2.49
CA GLY A 103 2.32 -9.91 3.61
C GLY A 103 3.47 -8.95 3.86
N LEU A 104 4.70 -9.44 3.88
CA LEU A 104 5.90 -8.59 4.02
C LEU A 104 6.05 -7.63 2.84
N GLY A 105 5.84 -8.10 1.61
CA GLY A 105 5.83 -7.24 0.41
C GLY A 105 4.78 -6.14 0.52
N MET A 106 3.57 -6.48 0.95
CA MET A 106 2.50 -5.52 1.21
C MET A 106 2.90 -4.51 2.30
N THR A 107 3.50 -4.98 3.39
CA THR A 107 3.98 -4.12 4.49
C THR A 107 5.03 -3.13 4.00
N VAL A 108 6.03 -3.59 3.24
CA VAL A 108 7.10 -2.74 2.72
C VAL A 108 6.55 -1.70 1.75
N LEU A 109 5.77 -2.11 0.76
CA LEU A 109 5.20 -1.19 -0.24
C LEU A 109 4.28 -0.15 0.42
N SER A 110 3.40 -0.59 1.31
CA SER A 110 2.48 0.30 2.03
C SER A 110 3.24 1.22 3.00
N GLY A 111 4.29 0.72 3.67
CA GLY A 111 5.13 1.50 4.58
C GLY A 111 5.91 2.60 3.86
N VAL A 112 6.53 2.29 2.72
CA VAL A 112 7.21 3.29 1.88
C VAL A 112 6.22 4.32 1.37
N PHE A 113 5.07 3.90 0.88
CA PHE A 113 4.01 4.81 0.46
C PHE A 113 3.57 5.74 1.59
N LEU A 114 3.30 5.20 2.78
CA LEU A 114 2.90 5.97 3.96
C LEU A 114 3.98 6.97 4.37
N PHE A 115 5.25 6.56 4.37
CA PHE A 115 6.38 7.44 4.63
C PHE A 115 6.42 8.63 3.65
N LEU A 116 6.24 8.37 2.36
CA LEU A 116 6.18 9.42 1.33
C LEU A 116 4.97 10.35 1.54
N CYS A 117 3.82 9.82 1.95
CA CYS A 117 2.65 10.62 2.31
C CYS A 117 2.95 11.58 3.47
N VAL A 118 3.50 11.06 4.58
CA VAL A 118 3.85 11.86 5.76
C VAL A 118 4.86 12.95 5.39
N ARG A 119 5.91 12.60 4.68
CA ARG A 119 6.92 13.56 4.21
C ARG A 119 6.31 14.69 3.37
N SER A 120 5.35 14.34 2.49
CA SER A 120 4.66 15.32 1.67
C SER A 120 3.75 16.24 2.49
N PHE A 121 3.06 15.71 3.50
CA PHE A 121 2.23 16.55 4.38
C PHE A 121 3.08 17.54 5.17
N ILE A 122 4.23 17.09 5.69
CA ILE A 122 5.19 17.96 6.39
C ILE A 122 5.71 19.06 5.44
N ALA A 123 6.10 18.71 4.22
CA ALA A 123 6.58 19.67 3.23
C ALA A 123 5.50 20.70 2.86
N ALA A 124 4.26 20.26 2.66
CA ALA A 124 3.14 21.15 2.36
C ALA A 124 2.82 22.09 3.53
N ARG A 125 2.93 21.61 4.78
CA ARG A 125 2.76 22.46 5.98
C ARG A 125 3.84 23.53 6.06
N LYS A 126 5.11 23.15 5.93
CA LYS A 126 6.24 24.10 5.94
C LYS A 126 6.13 25.16 4.85
N ALA A 127 5.69 24.77 3.65
CA ALA A 127 5.50 25.72 2.54
C ALA A 127 4.40 26.76 2.86
N ARG A 128 3.32 26.35 3.53
CA ARG A 128 2.25 27.27 3.96
C ARG A 128 2.73 28.23 5.06
N GLU A 129 3.47 27.71 6.04
CA GLU A 129 4.05 28.52 7.12
C GLU A 129 5.03 29.57 6.56
N ALA A 130 5.88 29.19 5.59
CA ALA A 130 6.79 30.11 4.91
C ALA A 130 6.05 31.18 4.11
N ALA A 131 4.99 30.79 3.39
CA ALA A 131 4.16 31.73 2.64
C ALA A 131 3.42 32.73 3.55
N ALA A 132 2.96 32.29 4.73
CA ALA A 132 2.30 33.14 5.71
C ALA A 132 3.28 34.10 6.43
N ALA A 133 4.56 33.74 6.53
CA ALA A 133 5.61 34.56 7.12
C ALA A 133 6.26 35.57 6.14
N ALA A 134 5.95 35.45 4.84
CA ALA A 134 6.48 36.37 3.83
C ALA A 134 5.88 37.78 4.02
N PRO A 135 6.70 38.85 4.06
CA PRO A 135 6.18 40.19 4.22
C PRO A 135 5.30 40.55 3.03
N VAL A 136 4.14 41.15 3.32
CA VAL A 136 3.24 41.73 2.31
C VAL A 136 3.95 42.97 1.78
N GLY A 137 4.55 42.82 0.60
CA GLY A 137 5.22 43.93 -0.11
C GLY A 137 4.24 44.75 -0.91
#